data_d1f30adef635f3807590ba200933898b
#
_entry.id   d1f30adef635f3807590ba200933898b
#
_cell.length_a   1.000
_cell.length_b   1.000
_cell.length_c   1.000
_cell.angle_alpha   90.00
_cell.angle_beta   90.00
_cell.angle_gamma   90.00
#
_symmetry.space_group_name_H-M   'P 1'
#
loop_
_entity.id
_entity.type
_entity.pdbx_description
1 polymer ?
#
loop_
_entity_poly.entity_id
_entity_poly.type
_entity_poly.pdbx_seq_one_letter_code
_entity_poly.pdbx_strand_id
1 'polypeptide(L)'
;MSFHYADKGAPRFLQAHGSFVLGEAFDPIQLEKCFQELVHEWPILQARLNLLRTGTFQVSKTHSFFQHRVIDSTLADILPLYPFIHHNVQEDDYNRLKDLTSLPCSTFSILYPPVCTLTAVCLKDASVLKFTFQHAFCDALGIYQGMYEIARAYSMLLSGKCIDVPDFHRPVTFRFHASSKTPSSPHHRQGYSPGTLSNASNHLFSGGLSHFTLGLLSHRLAPASWGNTGSSRMLHIPGPVIDGIAHDATKQGIRITRVDIMMALLLQATIRAFPHDPTIASYPLSFMVNFNHLLKSPAKFHNSFWPVPIPQLPDFNANQVSHETTINLAVHIRRVTRAAQSPECLEAFNLQHQQMGPLHLWHTRVVRPSHPRSLVSSIAQINLYDLEFKPGVRPLFSDVRMESIDLAQCIGIHLHGLVTINGDPNATGHCLTGSLHPALWRELEWIRDTFLYRSGNAFKSKI
;
A
#
# COMPACT_ATOMS: atom_id res chain seq x y z
N MET A 1 -24.17 3.14 7.82
CA MET A 1 -23.10 2.25 8.35
C MET A 1 -22.17 3.04 9.24
N SER A 2 -21.75 2.47 10.37
CA SER A 2 -20.75 3.09 11.24
C SER A 2 -19.35 2.59 10.88
N PHE A 3 -18.35 3.44 11.02
CA PHE A 3 -16.97 3.02 10.89
C PHE A 3 -16.55 2.09 12.03
N HIS A 4 -15.79 1.08 11.73
CA HIS A 4 -14.91 0.46 12.70
C HIS A 4 -13.88 1.49 13.19
N TYR A 5 -13.41 1.40 14.43
CA TYR A 5 -12.47 2.42 14.92
C TYR A 5 -11.13 2.40 14.18
N ALA A 6 -10.70 1.29 13.60
CA ALA A 6 -9.56 1.24 12.68
C ALA A 6 -9.77 2.10 11.42
N ASP A 7 -11.03 2.34 11.03
CA ASP A 7 -11.39 3.19 9.90
C ASP A 7 -11.49 4.68 10.30
N LYS A 8 -11.61 4.99 11.59
CA LYS A 8 -11.85 6.36 12.09
C LYS A 8 -10.60 7.23 12.11
N GLY A 9 -9.42 6.61 12.07
CA GLY A 9 -8.13 7.29 12.13
C GLY A 9 -7.64 7.84 10.80
N ALA A 10 -6.34 7.72 10.56
CA ALA A 10 -5.67 8.15 9.34
C ALA A 10 -6.26 7.59 8.04
N PRO A 11 -6.79 6.33 7.98
CA PRO A 11 -7.32 5.79 6.73
C PRO A 11 -8.36 6.68 6.05
N ARG A 12 -9.11 7.49 6.80
CA ARG A 12 -10.12 8.39 6.20
C ARG A 12 -9.52 9.55 5.40
N PHE A 13 -8.24 9.87 5.59
CA PHE A 13 -7.52 10.89 4.83
C PHE A 13 -6.65 10.31 3.72
N LEU A 14 -6.74 9.00 3.52
CA LEU A 14 -6.02 8.27 2.51
C LEU A 14 -6.96 7.77 1.43
N GLN A 15 -6.46 7.82 0.21
CA GLN A 15 -7.03 7.12 -0.95
C GLN A 15 -6.05 6.06 -1.39
N ALA A 16 -6.57 4.89 -1.71
CA ALA A 16 -5.81 3.87 -2.40
C ALA A 16 -6.20 3.86 -3.87
N HIS A 17 -5.21 3.89 -4.73
CA HIS A 17 -5.39 3.86 -6.18
C HIS A 17 -4.84 2.57 -6.74
N GLY A 18 -5.66 1.84 -7.50
CA GLY A 18 -5.22 0.76 -8.37
C GLY A 18 -5.22 1.24 -9.81
N SER A 19 -4.06 1.24 -10.46
CA SER A 19 -3.92 1.61 -11.88
C SER A 19 -3.58 0.39 -12.71
N PHE A 20 -4.21 0.25 -13.86
CA PHE A 20 -4.01 -0.85 -14.80
C PHE A 20 -3.85 -0.32 -16.20
N VAL A 21 -2.85 -0.81 -16.90
CA VAL A 21 -2.69 -0.61 -18.35
C VAL A 21 -2.98 -1.95 -19.02
N LEU A 22 -3.95 -1.97 -19.90
CA LEU A 22 -4.41 -3.15 -20.62
C LEU A 22 -4.12 -2.96 -22.10
N GLY A 23 -3.53 -3.96 -22.74
CA GLY A 23 -3.14 -3.93 -24.17
C GLY A 23 -4.29 -4.13 -25.14
N GLU A 24 -5.50 -3.73 -24.76
CA GLU A 24 -6.70 -3.75 -25.60
C GLU A 24 -7.61 -2.57 -25.28
N ALA A 25 -8.28 -2.07 -26.33
CA ALA A 25 -9.34 -1.08 -26.19
C ALA A 25 -10.62 -1.73 -25.66
N PHE A 26 -11.12 -1.22 -24.53
CA PHE A 26 -12.40 -1.65 -23.96
C PHE A 26 -13.51 -0.68 -24.32
N ASP A 27 -14.70 -1.21 -24.45
CA ASP A 27 -15.89 -0.40 -24.62
C ASP A 27 -16.26 0.27 -23.27
N PRO A 28 -16.21 1.60 -23.18
CA PRO A 28 -16.52 2.31 -21.95
C PRO A 28 -17.97 2.13 -21.50
N ILE A 29 -18.92 1.91 -22.42
CA ILE A 29 -20.33 1.69 -22.10
C ILE A 29 -20.50 0.33 -21.40
N GLN A 30 -19.80 -0.70 -21.88
CA GLN A 30 -19.82 -2.00 -21.21
C GLN A 30 -19.13 -1.98 -19.86
N LEU A 31 -18.00 -1.26 -19.72
CA LEU A 31 -17.34 -1.05 -18.43
C LEU A 31 -18.25 -0.34 -17.44
N GLU A 32 -18.93 0.72 -17.88
CA GLU A 32 -19.90 1.43 -17.06
C GLU A 32 -21.02 0.51 -16.58
N LYS A 33 -21.59 -0.29 -17.47
CA LYS A 33 -22.63 -1.27 -17.12
C LYS A 33 -22.13 -2.24 -16.05
N CYS A 34 -20.93 -2.81 -16.21
CA CYS A 34 -20.35 -3.71 -15.21
C CYS A 34 -20.15 -3.04 -13.86
N PHE A 35 -19.69 -1.78 -13.85
CA PHE A 35 -19.52 -1.01 -12.63
C PHE A 35 -20.87 -0.69 -11.97
N GLN A 36 -21.90 -0.40 -12.74
CA GLN A 36 -23.25 -0.16 -12.24
C GLN A 36 -23.86 -1.41 -11.60
N GLU A 37 -23.70 -2.59 -12.22
CA GLU A 37 -24.15 -3.86 -11.62
C GLU A 37 -23.43 -4.14 -10.30
N LEU A 38 -22.10 -3.93 -10.24
CA LEU A 38 -21.35 -4.08 -8.99
C LEU A 38 -21.87 -3.10 -7.92
N VAL A 39 -22.15 -1.87 -8.30
CA VAL A 39 -22.65 -0.83 -7.41
C VAL A 39 -24.08 -1.14 -6.96
N HIS A 40 -24.89 -1.78 -7.81
CA HIS A 40 -26.24 -2.26 -7.46
C HIS A 40 -26.18 -3.31 -6.35
N GLU A 41 -25.32 -4.32 -6.52
CA GLU A 41 -25.12 -5.39 -5.53
C GLU A 41 -24.37 -4.90 -4.28
N TRP A 42 -23.49 -3.92 -4.45
CA TRP A 42 -22.73 -3.32 -3.34
C TRP A 42 -23.05 -1.82 -3.16
N PRO A 43 -24.22 -1.47 -2.62
CA PRO A 43 -24.67 -0.06 -2.56
C PRO A 43 -23.74 0.87 -1.79
N ILE A 44 -22.87 0.34 -0.95
CA ILE A 44 -21.84 1.12 -0.23
C ILE A 44 -20.84 1.79 -1.19
N LEU A 45 -20.62 1.25 -2.38
CA LEU A 45 -19.75 1.84 -3.39
C LEU A 45 -20.30 3.17 -3.94
N GLN A 46 -21.62 3.41 -3.82
CA GLN A 46 -22.27 4.69 -4.12
C GLN A 46 -22.15 5.71 -2.98
N ALA A 47 -21.63 5.29 -1.84
CA ALA A 47 -21.55 6.18 -0.70
C ALA A 47 -20.48 7.25 -0.88
N ARG A 48 -20.67 8.33 -0.13
CA ARG A 48 -19.67 9.38 0.06
C ARG A 48 -19.18 9.38 1.49
N LEU A 49 -17.90 9.60 1.66
CA LEU A 49 -17.29 9.77 2.97
C LEU A 49 -17.54 11.20 3.47
N ASN A 50 -18.17 11.35 4.63
CA ASN A 50 -18.28 12.65 5.25
C ASN A 50 -17.02 12.94 6.08
N LEU A 51 -16.11 13.77 5.57
CA LEU A 51 -14.87 14.11 6.26
C LEU A 51 -15.09 14.98 7.51
N LEU A 52 -16.21 15.75 7.56
CA LEU A 52 -16.52 16.63 8.67
C LEU A 52 -17.18 15.89 9.83
N ARG A 53 -17.90 14.80 9.55
CA ARG A 53 -18.53 13.96 10.56
C ARG A 53 -17.82 12.62 10.69
N THR A 54 -17.24 12.39 11.85
CA THR A 54 -16.54 11.12 12.11
C THR A 54 -17.52 9.95 12.10
N GLY A 55 -17.24 8.96 11.26
CA GLY A 55 -17.89 7.65 11.37
C GLY A 55 -19.14 7.42 10.54
N THR A 56 -19.42 8.26 9.53
CA THR A 56 -20.61 8.06 8.70
C THR A 56 -20.29 8.07 7.21
N PHE A 57 -20.81 7.07 6.50
CA PHE A 57 -20.95 7.10 5.06
C PHE A 57 -22.37 7.55 4.71
N GLN A 58 -22.48 8.45 3.75
CA GLN A 58 -23.78 8.84 3.18
C GLN A 58 -23.95 8.14 1.84
N VAL A 59 -24.92 7.25 1.75
CA VAL A 59 -25.26 6.61 0.48
C VAL A 59 -26.04 7.61 -0.36
N SER A 60 -25.52 7.94 -1.53
CA SER A 60 -26.20 8.77 -2.54
C SER A 60 -26.90 7.84 -3.53
N LYS A 61 -28.20 8.04 -3.73
CA LYS A 61 -28.98 7.18 -4.65
C LYS A 61 -28.84 7.56 -6.13
N THR A 62 -28.08 8.58 -6.47
CA THR A 62 -28.22 9.23 -7.79
C THR A 62 -26.97 9.28 -8.64
N HIS A 63 -25.80 8.82 -8.19
CA HIS A 63 -24.57 9.00 -8.99
C HIS A 63 -23.72 7.74 -9.00
N SER A 64 -23.58 7.16 -10.17
CA SER A 64 -22.46 6.29 -10.51
C SER A 64 -21.18 7.14 -10.54
N PHE A 65 -20.13 6.69 -9.85
CA PHE A 65 -18.82 7.33 -9.90
C PHE A 65 -17.93 6.69 -10.97
N PHE A 66 -18.55 6.29 -12.07
CA PHE A 66 -17.86 5.90 -13.28
C PHE A 66 -17.60 7.14 -14.13
N GLN A 67 -16.39 7.26 -14.64
CA GLN A 67 -15.99 8.34 -15.53
C GLN A 67 -15.14 7.75 -16.64
N HIS A 68 -15.35 8.19 -17.86
CA HIS A 68 -14.53 7.75 -18.98
C HIS A 68 -14.14 8.86 -19.92
N ARG A 69 -13.06 8.62 -20.64
CA ARG A 69 -12.58 9.46 -21.73
C ARG A 69 -12.10 8.57 -22.87
N VAL A 70 -12.48 8.91 -24.09
CA VAL A 70 -11.98 8.26 -25.30
C VAL A 70 -10.97 9.21 -25.94
N ILE A 71 -9.78 8.68 -26.24
CA ILE A 71 -8.69 9.45 -26.87
C ILE A 71 -8.30 8.75 -28.16
N ASP A 72 -8.32 9.49 -29.27
CA ASP A 72 -8.01 9.02 -30.61
C ASP A 72 -6.48 8.94 -30.83
N SER A 73 -5.79 8.18 -29.96
CA SER A 73 -4.34 7.96 -29.99
C SER A 73 -4.03 6.53 -29.54
N THR A 74 -2.84 6.06 -29.83
CA THR A 74 -2.34 4.78 -29.32
C THR A 74 -1.71 4.94 -27.95
N LEU A 75 -1.53 3.83 -27.22
CA LEU A 75 -0.86 3.83 -25.92
C LEU A 75 0.58 4.34 -26.05
N ALA A 76 1.29 3.93 -27.08
CA ALA A 76 2.68 4.33 -27.35
C ALA A 76 2.83 5.85 -27.60
N ASP A 77 1.80 6.51 -28.13
CA ASP A 77 1.80 7.96 -28.38
C ASP A 77 1.70 8.77 -27.07
N ILE A 78 1.15 8.16 -26.01
CA ILE A 78 0.78 8.87 -24.78
C ILE A 78 1.69 8.51 -23.61
N LEU A 79 2.03 7.23 -23.46
CA LEU A 79 2.84 6.73 -22.35
C LEU A 79 4.13 6.08 -22.85
N PRO A 80 5.29 6.37 -22.23
CA PRO A 80 6.52 5.66 -22.49
C PRO A 80 6.41 4.24 -21.92
N LEU A 81 6.08 3.25 -22.76
CA LEU A 81 5.79 1.89 -22.30
C LEU A 81 6.97 1.19 -21.62
N TYR A 82 8.20 1.51 -22.03
CA TYR A 82 9.42 0.86 -21.54
C TYR A 82 9.53 0.87 -20.00
N PRO A 83 9.39 2.01 -19.29
CA PRO A 83 9.48 2.03 -17.83
C PRO A 83 8.40 1.19 -17.16
N PHE A 84 7.17 1.20 -17.72
CA PHE A 84 6.03 0.46 -17.16
C PHE A 84 6.18 -1.05 -17.32
N ILE A 85 6.58 -1.51 -18.50
CA ILE A 85 6.80 -2.95 -18.79
C ILE A 85 7.94 -3.50 -17.93
N HIS A 86 8.98 -2.72 -17.71
CA HIS A 86 10.15 -3.13 -16.91
C HIS A 86 10.01 -2.76 -15.41
N HIS A 87 8.87 -2.22 -15.00
CA HIS A 87 8.57 -1.87 -13.60
C HIS A 87 9.64 -0.98 -12.94
N ASN A 88 10.23 -0.09 -13.74
CA ASN A 88 11.19 0.92 -13.29
C ASN A 88 10.66 2.33 -13.60
N VAL A 89 9.51 2.66 -13.00
CA VAL A 89 8.74 3.86 -13.30
C VAL A 89 9.26 5.02 -12.45
N GLN A 90 9.66 6.10 -13.11
CA GLN A 90 10.12 7.33 -12.48
C GLN A 90 8.95 8.27 -12.20
N GLU A 91 9.20 9.33 -11.46
CA GLU A 91 8.19 10.30 -11.05
C GLU A 91 7.44 10.93 -12.24
N ASP A 92 8.19 11.31 -13.30
CA ASP A 92 7.60 11.90 -14.50
C ASP A 92 6.67 10.94 -15.24
N ASP A 93 7.00 9.64 -15.26
CA ASP A 93 6.16 8.62 -15.87
C ASP A 93 4.87 8.44 -15.08
N TYR A 94 4.96 8.46 -13.73
CA TYR A 94 3.77 8.45 -12.89
C TYR A 94 2.91 9.68 -13.07
N ASN A 95 3.51 10.86 -13.20
CA ASN A 95 2.78 12.09 -13.44
C ASN A 95 2.01 12.01 -14.76
N ARG A 96 2.60 11.49 -15.83
CA ARG A 96 1.91 11.23 -17.11
C ARG A 96 0.72 10.30 -16.95
N LEU A 97 0.89 9.18 -16.24
CA LEU A 97 -0.21 8.24 -15.96
C LEU A 97 -1.30 8.90 -15.12
N LYS A 98 -0.92 9.71 -14.13
CA LYS A 98 -1.84 10.46 -13.29
C LYS A 98 -2.61 11.49 -14.11
N ASP A 99 -1.94 12.27 -14.94
CA ASP A 99 -2.57 13.29 -15.80
C ASP A 99 -3.56 12.65 -16.79
N LEU A 100 -3.17 11.50 -17.36
CA LEU A 100 -4.02 10.74 -18.26
C LEU A 100 -5.33 10.31 -17.57
N THR A 101 -5.26 9.90 -16.31
CA THR A 101 -6.41 9.40 -15.54
C THR A 101 -7.04 10.44 -14.60
N SER A 102 -6.54 11.68 -14.60
CA SER A 102 -7.10 12.78 -13.81
C SER A 102 -8.35 13.34 -14.50
N LEU A 103 -9.37 13.56 -13.71
CA LEU A 103 -10.62 14.18 -14.15
C LEU A 103 -10.92 15.39 -13.28
N PRO A 104 -11.65 16.38 -13.82
CA PRO A 104 -12.01 17.57 -13.06
C PRO A 104 -12.75 17.21 -11.77
N CYS A 105 -12.24 17.69 -10.64
CA CYS A 105 -12.85 17.48 -9.34
C CYS A 105 -13.72 18.68 -8.96
N SER A 106 -14.95 18.45 -8.52
CA SER A 106 -15.80 19.53 -8.00
C SER A 106 -15.45 19.80 -6.53
N THR A 107 -15.63 21.06 -6.08
CA THR A 107 -15.41 21.47 -4.68
C THR A 107 -16.23 20.61 -3.69
N PHE A 108 -17.41 20.17 -4.10
CA PHE A 108 -18.24 19.28 -3.28
C PHE A 108 -17.60 17.91 -3.09
N SER A 109 -16.91 17.38 -4.11
CA SER A 109 -16.21 16.10 -4.02
C SER A 109 -15.02 16.15 -3.05
N ILE A 110 -14.46 17.30 -2.76
CA ILE A 110 -13.34 17.47 -1.82
C ILE A 110 -13.78 17.19 -0.38
N LEU A 111 -14.95 17.67 0.05
CA LEU A 111 -15.45 17.50 1.42
C LEU A 111 -16.21 16.18 1.61
N TYR A 112 -16.80 15.68 0.53
CA TYR A 112 -17.59 14.46 0.48
C TYR A 112 -17.09 13.53 -0.62
N PRO A 113 -15.84 13.06 -0.54
CA PRO A 113 -15.28 12.20 -1.58
C PRO A 113 -16.10 10.92 -1.71
N PRO A 114 -16.28 10.41 -2.94
CA PRO A 114 -16.91 9.11 -3.14
C PRO A 114 -16.07 8.00 -2.51
N VAL A 115 -16.73 6.96 -2.01
CA VAL A 115 -16.06 5.80 -1.43
C VAL A 115 -15.25 5.05 -2.49
N CYS A 116 -15.78 4.97 -3.69
CA CYS A 116 -15.13 4.32 -4.83
C CYS A 116 -15.38 5.11 -6.10
N THR A 117 -14.37 5.19 -6.98
CA THR A 117 -14.51 5.67 -8.36
C THR A 117 -13.80 4.74 -9.31
N LEU A 118 -14.37 4.55 -10.50
CA LEU A 118 -13.70 3.91 -11.62
C LEU A 118 -13.53 4.95 -12.73
N THR A 119 -12.29 5.19 -13.11
CA THR A 119 -11.93 6.01 -14.27
C THR A 119 -11.40 5.12 -15.38
N ALA A 120 -11.93 5.27 -16.58
CA ALA A 120 -11.47 4.55 -17.76
C ALA A 120 -10.99 5.53 -18.83
N VAL A 121 -9.79 5.33 -19.35
CA VAL A 121 -9.29 6.02 -20.54
C VAL A 121 -9.16 4.98 -21.64
N CYS A 122 -9.97 5.10 -22.66
CA CYS A 122 -10.00 4.18 -23.79
C CYS A 122 -9.24 4.79 -24.96
N LEU A 123 -8.21 4.06 -25.41
CA LEU A 123 -7.35 4.40 -26.55
C LEU A 123 -7.70 3.51 -27.74
N LYS A 124 -7.04 3.72 -28.88
CA LYS A 124 -7.25 2.88 -30.08
C LYS A 124 -6.85 1.42 -29.87
N ASP A 125 -5.81 1.18 -29.11
CA ASP A 125 -5.15 -0.13 -28.95
C ASP A 125 -5.05 -0.58 -27.48
N ALA A 126 -5.53 0.23 -26.54
CA ALA A 126 -5.35 -0.01 -25.12
C ALA A 126 -6.44 0.62 -24.28
N SER A 127 -6.48 0.24 -23.00
CA SER A 127 -7.27 0.92 -21.97
C SER A 127 -6.44 1.14 -20.71
N VAL A 128 -6.61 2.31 -20.10
CA VAL A 128 -6.05 2.61 -18.79
C VAL A 128 -7.19 2.75 -17.81
N LEU A 129 -7.22 1.86 -16.81
CA LEU A 129 -8.21 1.86 -15.75
C LEU A 129 -7.59 2.36 -14.45
N LYS A 130 -8.29 3.23 -13.75
CA LYS A 130 -7.92 3.67 -12.41
C LYS A 130 -9.07 3.47 -11.45
N PHE A 131 -8.86 2.62 -10.46
CA PHE A 131 -9.74 2.48 -9.32
C PHE A 131 -9.25 3.36 -8.18
N THR A 132 -10.14 4.13 -7.61
CA THR A 132 -9.85 4.93 -6.43
C THR A 132 -10.80 4.52 -5.31
N PHE A 133 -10.25 4.18 -4.16
CA PHE A 133 -11.02 3.84 -2.98
C PHE A 133 -10.60 4.73 -1.80
N GLN A 134 -11.59 5.17 -1.02
CA GLN A 134 -11.29 5.77 0.28
C GLN A 134 -10.78 4.68 1.23
N HIS A 135 -9.56 4.84 1.75
CA HIS A 135 -8.94 3.83 2.59
C HIS A 135 -9.69 3.57 3.90
N ALA A 136 -10.51 4.53 4.34
CA ALA A 136 -11.45 4.32 5.44
C ALA A 136 -12.49 3.22 5.15
N PHE A 137 -12.71 2.88 3.89
CA PHE A 137 -13.66 1.86 3.48
C PHE A 137 -13.08 0.45 3.55
N CYS A 138 -11.87 0.26 3.05
CA CYS A 138 -11.20 -1.03 3.01
C CYS A 138 -9.68 -0.91 2.94
N ASP A 139 -9.00 -2.01 3.23
CA ASP A 139 -7.57 -2.19 3.00
C ASP A 139 -7.28 -2.68 1.57
N ALA A 140 -6.01 -2.99 1.29
CA ALA A 140 -5.57 -3.43 -0.04
C ALA A 140 -6.26 -4.72 -0.51
N LEU A 141 -6.63 -5.61 0.40
CA LEU A 141 -7.34 -6.85 0.05
C LEU A 141 -8.77 -6.55 -0.44
N GLY A 142 -9.46 -5.62 0.21
CA GLY A 142 -10.78 -5.17 -0.22
C GLY A 142 -10.74 -4.45 -1.57
N ILE A 143 -9.68 -3.66 -1.83
CA ILE A 143 -9.44 -3.02 -3.13
C ILE A 143 -9.29 -4.08 -4.21
N TYR A 144 -8.43 -5.07 -4.00
CA TYR A 144 -8.25 -6.18 -4.94
C TYR A 144 -9.56 -6.91 -5.22
N GLN A 145 -10.35 -7.20 -4.18
CA GLN A 145 -11.63 -7.89 -4.37
C GLN A 145 -12.60 -7.07 -5.25
N GLY A 146 -12.67 -5.76 -5.03
CA GLY A 146 -13.48 -4.88 -5.89
C GLY A 146 -13.04 -4.92 -7.35
N MET A 147 -11.74 -4.83 -7.59
CA MET A 147 -11.16 -4.90 -8.94
C MET A 147 -11.41 -6.28 -9.59
N TYR A 148 -11.25 -7.34 -8.83
CA TYR A 148 -11.51 -8.71 -9.29
C TYR A 148 -12.96 -8.88 -9.72
N GLU A 149 -13.92 -8.40 -8.93
CA GLU A 149 -15.34 -8.53 -9.29
C GLU A 149 -15.70 -7.72 -10.53
N ILE A 150 -15.09 -6.55 -10.75
CA ILE A 150 -15.30 -5.78 -11.99
C ILE A 150 -14.71 -6.51 -13.20
N ALA A 151 -13.48 -7.02 -13.09
CA ALA A 151 -12.86 -7.79 -14.15
C ALA A 151 -13.72 -9.02 -14.51
N ARG A 152 -14.19 -9.75 -13.49
CA ARG A 152 -15.08 -10.89 -13.63
C ARG A 152 -16.41 -10.51 -14.29
N ALA A 153 -17.07 -9.44 -13.83
CA ALA A 153 -18.32 -8.94 -14.39
C ALA A 153 -18.16 -8.56 -15.86
N TYR A 154 -17.05 -7.90 -16.22
CA TYR A 154 -16.75 -7.54 -17.60
C TYR A 154 -16.56 -8.78 -18.49
N SER A 155 -15.80 -9.77 -18.02
CA SER A 155 -15.61 -11.04 -18.73
C SER A 155 -16.93 -11.81 -18.92
N MET A 156 -17.80 -11.81 -17.92
CA MET A 156 -19.13 -12.44 -18.02
C MET A 156 -20.01 -11.72 -19.03
N LEU A 157 -20.05 -10.40 -19.02
CA LEU A 157 -20.84 -9.60 -19.97
C LEU A 157 -20.41 -9.87 -21.42
N LEU A 158 -19.10 -9.88 -21.68
CA LEU A 158 -18.58 -10.19 -23.02
C LEU A 158 -18.92 -11.60 -23.48
N SER A 159 -19.06 -12.54 -22.55
CA SER A 159 -19.46 -13.92 -22.83
C SER A 159 -20.98 -14.11 -22.96
N GLY A 160 -21.76 -13.03 -22.91
CA GLY A 160 -23.24 -13.08 -22.96
C GLY A 160 -23.87 -13.71 -21.71
N LYS A 161 -23.12 -13.82 -20.59
CA LYS A 161 -23.63 -14.37 -19.34
C LYS A 161 -24.23 -13.25 -18.48
N CYS A 162 -25.19 -13.63 -17.65
CA CYS A 162 -25.66 -12.71 -16.59
C CYS A 162 -24.54 -12.44 -15.61
N ILE A 163 -24.39 -11.17 -15.21
CA ILE A 163 -23.44 -10.77 -14.18
C ILE A 163 -23.98 -11.30 -12.84
N ASP A 164 -23.16 -12.11 -12.17
CA ASP A 164 -23.42 -12.61 -10.83
C ASP A 164 -22.36 -12.04 -9.89
N VAL A 165 -22.74 -11.08 -9.09
CA VAL A 165 -21.87 -10.43 -8.10
C VAL A 165 -22.18 -11.03 -6.73
N PRO A 166 -21.18 -11.53 -6.00
CA PRO A 166 -21.42 -12.10 -4.68
C PRO A 166 -21.91 -11.04 -3.69
N ASP A 167 -22.73 -11.46 -2.73
CA ASP A 167 -23.25 -10.60 -1.67
C ASP A 167 -22.13 -9.84 -0.95
N PHE A 168 -22.40 -8.57 -0.66
CA PHE A 168 -21.50 -7.73 0.09
C PHE A 168 -21.68 -7.94 1.59
N HIS A 169 -20.72 -8.61 2.22
CA HIS A 169 -20.69 -8.78 3.67
C HIS A 169 -19.61 -7.90 4.31
N ARG A 170 -20.04 -6.82 4.94
CA ARG A 170 -19.18 -6.04 5.85
C ARG A 170 -19.56 -6.36 7.29
N PRO A 171 -18.66 -6.87 8.14
CA PRO A 171 -18.97 -7.09 9.53
C PRO A 171 -19.27 -5.77 10.21
N VAL A 172 -20.39 -5.72 10.92
CA VAL A 172 -20.84 -4.52 11.63
C VAL A 172 -20.04 -4.30 12.92
N THR A 173 -19.47 -5.37 13.48
CA THR A 173 -18.66 -5.30 14.71
C THR A 173 -17.62 -6.39 14.76
N PHE A 174 -16.39 -6.02 15.09
CA PHE A 174 -15.34 -6.97 15.46
C PHE A 174 -15.51 -7.30 16.95
N ARG A 175 -15.86 -8.53 17.26
CA ARG A 175 -15.77 -9.06 18.62
C ARG A 175 -14.50 -9.88 18.70
N PHE A 176 -13.49 -9.34 19.38
CA PHE A 176 -12.36 -10.13 19.81
C PHE A 176 -12.83 -11.01 20.96
N HIS A 177 -12.79 -12.30 20.78
CA HIS A 177 -12.90 -13.21 21.91
C HIS A 177 -11.50 -13.29 22.54
N ALA A 178 -11.29 -12.54 23.61
CA ALA A 178 -10.16 -12.80 24.49
C ALA A 178 -10.24 -14.28 24.88
N SER A 179 -9.32 -15.08 24.34
CA SER A 179 -9.17 -16.45 24.80
C SER A 179 -8.62 -16.38 26.20
N SER A 180 -9.43 -16.74 27.21
CA SER A 180 -9.04 -16.75 28.61
C SER A 180 -7.99 -17.82 28.94
N LYS A 181 -7.42 -18.48 27.94
CA LYS A 181 -6.33 -19.43 28.09
C LYS A 181 -5.10 -18.86 27.36
N THR A 182 -4.28 -18.18 28.10
CA THR A 182 -2.92 -17.79 27.72
C THR A 182 -2.10 -19.05 27.43
N PRO A 183 -1.79 -19.42 26.19
CA PRO A 183 -0.72 -20.35 25.97
C PRO A 183 0.56 -19.58 26.30
N SER A 184 1.28 -20.01 27.29
CA SER A 184 2.64 -19.55 27.56
C SER A 184 3.52 -19.96 26.38
N SER A 185 3.49 -19.15 25.31
CA SER A 185 4.34 -19.35 24.15
C SER A 185 5.78 -19.10 24.54
N PRO A 186 6.71 -20.01 24.27
CA PRO A 186 8.14 -19.83 24.59
C PRO A 186 8.78 -18.66 23.85
N HIS A 187 8.06 -18.00 22.93
CA HIS A 187 8.55 -16.85 22.17
C HIS A 187 8.60 -15.53 22.95
N HIS A 188 7.99 -15.43 24.16
CA HIS A 188 8.10 -14.26 25.03
C HIS A 188 9.52 -13.97 25.57
N ARG A 189 10.48 -14.88 25.39
CA ARG A 189 11.84 -14.71 25.92
C ARG A 189 12.75 -13.78 25.13
N GLN A 190 12.30 -13.16 24.04
CA GLN A 190 13.17 -12.42 23.11
C GLN A 190 12.92 -10.90 23.04
N GLY A 191 12.47 -10.25 24.09
CA GLY A 191 12.49 -8.78 24.18
C GLY A 191 11.36 -8.02 23.49
N TYR A 192 10.45 -8.68 22.77
CA TYR A 192 9.29 -8.06 22.13
C TYR A 192 8.01 -8.41 22.90
N SER A 193 7.82 -7.76 24.05
CA SER A 193 6.55 -7.90 24.78
C SER A 193 5.43 -7.08 24.09
N PRO A 194 4.15 -7.44 24.27
CA PRO A 194 3.02 -6.65 23.78
C PRO A 194 3.10 -5.19 24.21
N GLY A 195 3.53 -4.92 25.46
CA GLY A 195 3.72 -3.58 25.98
C GLY A 195 4.85 -2.81 25.26
N THR A 196 5.94 -3.47 24.92
CA THR A 196 7.07 -2.84 24.21
C THR A 196 6.65 -2.43 22.79
N LEU A 197 5.94 -3.31 22.06
CA LEU A 197 5.46 -3.01 20.71
C LEU A 197 4.33 -1.95 20.73
N SER A 198 3.44 -2.01 21.72
CA SER A 198 2.40 -1.01 21.91
C SER A 198 3.00 0.35 22.25
N ASN A 199 3.99 0.43 23.15
CA ASN A 199 4.68 1.68 23.46
C ASN A 199 5.47 2.21 22.27
N ALA A 200 6.13 1.35 21.49
CA ALA A 200 6.80 1.75 20.26
C ALA A 200 5.82 2.30 19.23
N SER A 201 4.62 1.72 19.11
CA SER A 201 3.56 2.26 18.23
C SER A 201 3.01 3.60 18.73
N ASN A 202 3.06 3.90 20.05
CA ASN A 202 2.71 5.22 20.58
C ASN A 202 3.56 6.34 19.96
N HIS A 203 4.81 6.09 19.64
CA HIS A 203 5.63 7.06 18.92
C HIS A 203 5.16 7.34 17.49
N LEU A 204 4.36 6.44 16.91
CA LEU A 204 3.70 6.66 15.60
C LEU A 204 2.40 7.44 15.74
N PHE A 205 1.73 7.39 16.89
CA PHE A 205 0.38 7.89 17.09
C PHE A 205 0.26 9.06 18.08
N SER A 206 1.36 9.53 18.66
CA SER A 206 1.32 10.64 19.62
C SER A 206 1.09 11.98 18.93
N GLY A 207 -0.09 12.53 19.02
CA GLY A 207 -0.38 13.88 18.57
C GLY A 207 -1.86 14.10 18.30
N GLY A 208 -2.53 14.92 19.10
CA GLY A 208 -3.91 15.34 18.88
C GLY A 208 -4.04 16.35 17.73
N LEU A 209 -5.25 16.87 17.52
CA LEU A 209 -5.59 17.85 16.48
C LEU A 209 -4.63 19.07 16.45
N SER A 210 -4.14 19.49 17.62
CA SER A 210 -3.14 20.58 17.74
C SER A 210 -1.80 20.24 17.06
N HIS A 211 -1.34 19.00 17.14
CA HIS A 211 -0.10 18.59 16.47
C HIS A 211 -0.30 18.42 14.96
N PHE A 212 -1.49 18.05 14.54
CA PHE A 212 -1.87 18.01 13.12
C PHE A 212 -1.91 19.41 12.52
N THR A 213 -2.58 20.36 13.18
CA THR A 213 -2.64 21.76 12.73
C THR A 213 -1.27 22.44 12.77
N LEU A 214 -0.45 22.18 13.78
CA LEU A 214 0.94 22.63 13.83
C LEU A 214 1.80 21.96 12.74
N GLY A 215 1.57 20.69 12.46
CA GLY A 215 2.20 19.96 11.35
C GLY A 215 1.83 20.58 9.99
N LEU A 216 0.55 20.91 9.78
CA LEU A 216 0.05 21.61 8.60
C LEU A 216 0.66 23.01 8.44
N LEU A 217 0.67 23.78 9.53
CA LEU A 217 1.27 25.12 9.54
C LEU A 217 2.78 25.07 9.29
N SER A 218 3.49 24.14 9.93
CA SER A 218 4.93 23.98 9.72
C SER A 218 5.25 23.50 8.29
N HIS A 219 4.37 22.73 7.67
CA HIS A 219 4.53 22.31 6.27
C HIS A 219 4.34 23.48 5.28
N ARG A 220 3.40 24.40 5.56
CA ARG A 220 3.20 25.60 4.76
C ARG A 220 4.27 26.67 4.99
N LEU A 221 4.83 26.73 6.19
CA LEU A 221 5.87 27.67 6.56
C LEU A 221 7.29 27.14 6.32
N ALA A 222 7.42 25.85 6.02
CA ALA A 222 8.70 25.25 5.66
C ALA A 222 9.18 25.83 4.32
N PRO A 223 10.47 26.16 4.20
CA PRO A 223 11.05 26.59 2.94
C PRO A 223 10.73 25.56 1.83
N ALA A 224 10.55 26.02 0.61
CA ALA A 224 10.28 25.16 -0.55
C ALA A 224 11.33 24.03 -0.73
N SER A 225 12.54 24.21 -0.18
CA SER A 225 13.57 23.18 -0.06
C SER A 225 13.18 21.98 0.83
N TRP A 226 12.16 22.12 1.71
CA TRP A 226 11.68 21.03 2.58
C TRP A 226 10.42 20.36 2.00
N GLY A 227 9.71 21.02 1.09
CA GLY A 227 8.36 20.63 0.67
C GLY A 227 8.32 19.59 -0.46
N ASN A 228 9.41 19.39 -1.20
CA ASN A 228 9.45 18.52 -2.39
C ASN A 228 10.52 17.43 -2.33
N THR A 229 10.70 16.81 -1.18
CA THR A 229 11.75 15.79 -1.00
C THR A 229 11.29 14.36 -1.29
N GLY A 230 10.00 14.13 -1.51
CA GLY A 230 9.50 12.81 -1.90
C GLY A 230 9.40 12.65 -3.41
N SER A 231 9.97 11.58 -3.96
CA SER A 231 9.85 11.21 -5.36
C SER A 231 9.02 9.93 -5.47
N SER A 232 7.95 9.98 -6.25
CA SER A 232 7.08 8.81 -6.51
C SER A 232 7.70 7.95 -7.58
N ARG A 233 8.10 6.71 -7.22
CA ARG A 233 8.76 5.78 -8.14
C ARG A 233 8.26 4.36 -7.95
N MET A 234 8.52 3.52 -8.93
CA MET A 234 8.49 2.07 -8.83
C MET A 234 9.87 1.52 -9.15
N LEU A 235 10.37 0.66 -8.29
CA LEU A 235 11.65 -0.02 -8.46
C LEU A 235 11.44 -1.53 -8.41
N HIS A 236 11.81 -2.21 -9.48
CA HIS A 236 11.79 -3.66 -9.56
C HIS A 236 13.06 -4.26 -8.93
N ILE A 237 12.88 -5.22 -8.03
CA ILE A 237 13.91 -6.08 -7.49
C ILE A 237 13.77 -7.45 -8.14
N PRO A 238 14.70 -7.85 -9.03
CA PRO A 238 14.57 -9.08 -9.79
C PRO A 238 14.58 -10.34 -8.91
N GLY A 239 13.84 -11.36 -9.35
CA GLY A 239 13.76 -12.65 -8.69
C GLY A 239 15.11 -13.28 -8.35
N PRO A 240 16.11 -13.33 -9.23
CA PRO A 240 17.42 -13.88 -8.91
C PRO A 240 18.10 -13.26 -7.69
N VAL A 241 17.87 -11.98 -7.40
CA VAL A 241 18.36 -11.31 -6.18
C VAL A 241 17.67 -11.87 -4.96
N ILE A 242 16.33 -11.91 -4.99
CA ILE A 242 15.50 -12.35 -3.85
C ILE A 242 15.72 -13.85 -3.61
N ASP A 243 15.70 -14.65 -4.68
CA ASP A 243 15.84 -16.12 -4.61
C ASP A 243 17.23 -16.55 -4.18
N GLY A 244 18.28 -15.81 -4.58
CA GLY A 244 19.64 -16.04 -4.10
C GLY A 244 19.76 -15.88 -2.59
N ILE A 245 19.18 -14.79 -2.05
CA ILE A 245 19.17 -14.55 -0.61
C ILE A 245 18.32 -15.63 0.13
N ALA A 246 17.13 -15.96 -0.42
CA ALA A 246 16.24 -16.96 0.16
C ALA A 246 16.87 -18.36 0.15
N HIS A 247 17.59 -18.70 -0.92
CA HIS A 247 18.32 -19.97 -1.04
C HIS A 247 19.43 -20.10 0.01
N ASP A 248 20.24 -19.05 0.19
CA ASP A 248 21.30 -19.07 1.20
C ASP A 248 20.74 -19.09 2.64
N ALA A 249 19.62 -18.44 2.89
CA ALA A 249 18.89 -18.58 4.16
C ALA A 249 18.43 -20.03 4.38
N THR A 250 17.87 -20.67 3.36
CA THR A 250 17.39 -22.06 3.42
C THR A 250 18.53 -23.04 3.71
N LYS A 251 19.71 -22.85 3.10
CA LYS A 251 20.91 -23.64 3.41
C LYS A 251 21.35 -23.57 4.86
N GLN A 252 21.08 -22.44 5.51
CA GLN A 252 21.35 -22.22 6.94
C GLN A 252 20.20 -22.69 7.85
N GLY A 253 19.16 -23.34 7.31
CA GLY A 253 17.96 -23.73 8.06
C GLY A 253 17.06 -22.55 8.48
N ILE A 254 17.26 -21.37 7.90
CA ILE A 254 16.54 -20.14 8.23
C ILE A 254 15.32 -20.00 7.31
N ARG A 255 14.14 -19.78 7.91
CA ARG A 255 12.89 -19.54 7.16
C ARG A 255 12.54 -18.05 7.15
N ILE A 256 12.69 -17.42 6.01
CA ILE A 256 12.26 -16.04 5.72
C ILE A 256 11.40 -16.02 4.45
N THR A 257 10.60 -14.98 4.27
CA THR A 257 9.78 -14.78 3.07
C THR A 257 10.42 -13.76 2.14
N ARG A 258 10.00 -13.74 0.88
CA ARG A 258 10.40 -12.70 -0.07
C ARG A 258 10.07 -11.29 0.43
N VAL A 259 8.94 -11.12 1.13
CA VAL A 259 8.56 -9.83 1.75
C VAL A 259 9.53 -9.44 2.86
N ASP A 260 9.97 -10.39 3.70
CA ASP A 260 10.98 -10.13 4.74
C ASP A 260 12.29 -9.64 4.11
N ILE A 261 12.69 -10.21 2.97
CA ILE A 261 13.88 -9.80 2.21
C ILE A 261 13.69 -8.38 1.64
N MET A 262 12.55 -8.09 1.00
CA MET A 262 12.26 -6.76 0.47
C MET A 262 12.30 -5.68 1.55
N MET A 263 11.73 -5.99 2.71
CA MET A 263 11.79 -5.09 3.86
C MET A 263 13.21 -4.94 4.41
N ALA A 264 14.02 -5.99 4.39
CA ALA A 264 15.42 -5.94 4.82
C ALA A 264 16.25 -5.04 3.88
N LEU A 265 16.04 -5.12 2.58
CA LEU A 265 16.70 -4.24 1.59
C LEU A 265 16.31 -2.77 1.82
N LEU A 266 15.01 -2.50 2.04
CA LEU A 266 14.51 -1.15 2.33
C LEU A 266 15.05 -0.62 3.67
N LEU A 267 15.10 -1.45 4.70
CA LEU A 267 15.66 -1.10 6.00
C LEU A 267 17.14 -0.75 5.89
N GLN A 268 17.92 -1.57 5.20
CA GLN A 268 19.33 -1.32 4.94
C GLN A 268 19.55 -0.02 4.17
N ALA A 269 18.77 0.20 3.11
CA ALA A 269 18.83 1.44 2.33
C ALA A 269 18.50 2.66 3.18
N THR A 270 17.50 2.56 4.07
CA THR A 270 17.11 3.66 4.97
C THR A 270 18.24 4.05 5.92
N ILE A 271 18.88 3.07 6.55
CA ILE A 271 20.00 3.31 7.48
C ILE A 271 21.20 3.91 6.74
N ARG A 272 21.49 3.44 5.52
CA ARG A 272 22.57 3.98 4.70
C ARG A 272 22.32 5.40 4.21
N ALA A 273 21.08 5.69 3.80
CA ALA A 273 20.71 7.01 3.31
C ALA A 273 20.76 8.08 4.42
N PHE A 274 20.55 7.69 5.69
CA PHE A 274 20.42 8.61 6.82
C PHE A 274 21.17 8.10 8.06
N PRO A 275 22.49 7.92 8.00
CA PRO A 275 23.26 7.26 9.05
C PRO A 275 23.34 8.05 10.36
N HIS A 276 23.10 9.35 10.31
CA HIS A 276 23.20 10.26 11.47
C HIS A 276 21.84 10.76 11.98
N ASP A 277 20.72 10.28 11.41
CA ASP A 277 19.40 10.68 11.87
C ASP A 277 19.03 9.89 13.13
N PRO A 278 18.89 10.55 14.31
CA PRO A 278 18.60 9.86 15.57
C PRO A 278 17.22 9.19 15.57
N THR A 279 16.32 9.61 14.68
CA THR A 279 14.99 8.99 14.56
C THR A 279 15.06 7.68 13.79
N ILE A 280 16.00 7.57 12.85
CA ILE A 280 16.30 6.33 12.12
C ILE A 280 17.04 5.35 13.04
N ALA A 281 17.91 5.84 13.92
CA ALA A 281 18.63 5.00 14.88
C ALA A 281 17.69 4.19 15.80
N SER A 282 16.47 4.68 16.06
CA SER A 282 15.51 3.97 16.93
C SER A 282 14.57 3.06 16.14
N TYR A 283 13.88 3.62 15.16
CA TYR A 283 12.84 2.93 14.37
C TYR A 283 12.90 3.41 12.92
N PRO A 284 13.78 2.84 12.11
CA PRO A 284 13.97 3.29 10.71
C PRO A 284 12.80 2.98 9.80
N LEU A 285 11.98 2.00 10.14
CA LEU A 285 10.93 1.46 9.29
C LEU A 285 9.71 1.09 10.14
N SER A 286 8.50 1.21 9.56
CA SER A 286 7.27 0.62 10.10
C SER A 286 6.62 -0.26 9.05
N PHE A 287 6.04 -1.38 9.49
CA PHE A 287 5.37 -2.32 8.60
C PHE A 287 3.91 -2.50 8.99
N MET A 288 3.03 -2.51 7.99
CA MET A 288 1.60 -2.78 8.17
C MET A 288 1.38 -4.27 8.33
N VAL A 289 1.08 -4.69 9.56
CA VAL A 289 0.81 -6.08 9.90
C VAL A 289 -0.69 -6.33 9.80
N ASN A 290 -1.09 -7.36 9.03
CA ASN A 290 -2.47 -7.76 8.86
C ASN A 290 -2.87 -8.79 9.92
N PHE A 291 -4.06 -8.61 10.50
CA PHE A 291 -4.64 -9.46 11.54
C PHE A 291 -5.86 -10.28 11.06
N ASN A 292 -6.13 -10.33 9.77
CA ASN A 292 -7.30 -11.05 9.22
C ASN A 292 -7.38 -12.49 9.71
N HIS A 293 -6.26 -13.17 9.89
CA HIS A 293 -6.20 -14.55 10.37
C HIS A 293 -6.66 -14.73 11.81
N LEU A 294 -6.68 -13.66 12.61
CA LEU A 294 -7.20 -13.65 13.98
C LEU A 294 -8.69 -13.28 14.05
N LEU A 295 -9.24 -12.77 12.94
CA LEU A 295 -10.63 -12.39 12.86
C LEU A 295 -11.47 -13.61 12.44
N LYS A 296 -12.52 -13.92 13.20
CA LYS A 296 -13.42 -15.03 12.88
C LYS A 296 -14.36 -14.75 11.70
N SER A 297 -14.38 -13.52 11.19
CA SER A 297 -15.26 -13.11 10.11
C SER A 297 -14.50 -13.03 8.78
N PRO A 298 -15.02 -13.61 7.70
CA PRO A 298 -14.43 -13.54 6.37
C PRO A 298 -14.69 -12.20 5.67
N ALA A 299 -14.89 -11.11 6.40
CA ALA A 299 -15.21 -9.84 5.80
C ALA A 299 -14.12 -9.36 4.85
N LYS A 300 -14.54 -9.05 3.64
CA LYS A 300 -13.65 -8.69 2.52
C LYS A 300 -13.30 -7.21 2.50
N PHE A 301 -14.14 -6.35 3.10
CA PHE A 301 -14.00 -4.90 3.06
C PHE A 301 -13.91 -4.30 4.46
N HIS A 302 -12.71 -4.29 5.02
CA HIS A 302 -12.41 -3.66 6.30
C HIS A 302 -10.91 -3.43 6.43
N ASN A 303 -10.52 -2.55 7.35
CA ASN A 303 -9.13 -2.36 7.72
C ASN A 303 -8.78 -3.30 8.88
N SER A 304 -7.94 -4.27 8.60
CA SER A 304 -7.48 -5.27 9.58
C SER A 304 -5.96 -5.25 9.77
N PHE A 305 -5.36 -4.08 9.69
CA PHE A 305 -3.94 -3.91 9.80
C PHE A 305 -3.56 -2.91 10.89
N TRP A 306 -2.32 -3.01 11.35
CA TRP A 306 -1.71 -2.10 12.30
C TRP A 306 -0.26 -1.82 11.92
N PRO A 307 0.21 -0.56 12.00
CA PRO A 307 1.60 -0.26 11.77
C PRO A 307 2.45 -0.69 12.96
N VAL A 308 3.44 -1.51 12.68
CA VAL A 308 4.39 -2.02 13.66
C VAL A 308 5.75 -1.40 13.36
N PRO A 309 6.33 -0.63 14.30
CA PRO A 309 7.67 -0.10 14.14
C PRO A 309 8.70 -1.22 14.21
N ILE A 310 9.62 -1.24 13.26
CA ILE A 310 10.73 -2.17 13.22
C ILE A 310 11.93 -1.46 13.86
N PRO A 311 12.39 -1.90 15.04
CA PRO A 311 13.57 -1.31 15.66
C PRO A 311 14.83 -1.64 14.86
N GLN A 312 15.83 -0.79 14.98
CA GLN A 312 17.15 -1.08 14.43
C GLN A 312 17.77 -2.29 15.11
N LEU A 313 18.44 -3.14 14.35
CA LEU A 313 19.21 -4.24 14.90
C LEU A 313 20.51 -3.66 15.56
N PRO A 314 20.78 -3.97 16.82
CA PRO A 314 22.03 -3.57 17.47
C PRO A 314 23.25 -4.03 16.66
N ASP A 315 24.29 -3.21 16.63
CA ASP A 315 25.57 -3.49 15.96
C ASP A 315 25.48 -3.77 14.44
N PHE A 316 24.36 -3.35 13.82
CA PHE A 316 24.16 -3.53 12.38
C PHE A 316 25.04 -2.57 11.56
N ASN A 317 25.90 -3.16 10.71
CA ASN A 317 26.70 -2.41 9.75
C ASN A 317 25.99 -2.31 8.39
N ALA A 318 25.28 -1.20 8.17
CA ALA A 318 24.55 -0.97 6.92
C ALA A 318 25.44 -0.90 5.67
N ASN A 319 26.74 -0.62 5.83
CA ASN A 319 27.68 -0.53 4.69
C ASN A 319 28.05 -1.92 4.14
N GLN A 320 27.86 -2.97 4.90
CA GLN A 320 28.09 -4.33 4.47
C GLN A 320 26.86 -4.88 3.73
N VAL A 321 26.86 -4.78 2.39
CA VAL A 321 25.82 -5.34 1.55
C VAL A 321 26.20 -6.77 1.15
N SER A 322 25.53 -7.76 1.76
CA SER A 322 25.75 -9.18 1.51
C SER A 322 24.46 -9.97 1.78
N HIS A 323 24.37 -11.21 1.26
CA HIS A 323 23.27 -12.11 1.58
C HIS A 323 23.14 -12.31 3.10
N GLU A 324 24.24 -12.56 3.80
CA GLU A 324 24.25 -12.78 5.25
C GLU A 324 23.65 -11.59 6.01
N THR A 325 24.10 -10.38 5.70
CA THR A 325 23.59 -9.14 6.31
C THR A 325 22.08 -8.99 6.07
N THR A 326 21.64 -9.24 4.83
CA THR A 326 20.21 -9.16 4.47
C THR A 326 19.39 -10.24 5.15
N ILE A 327 19.92 -11.47 5.28
CA ILE A 327 19.27 -12.58 6.00
C ILE A 327 19.09 -12.21 7.48
N ASN A 328 20.10 -11.68 8.13
CA ASN A 328 20.03 -11.26 9.54
C ASN A 328 18.96 -10.20 9.77
N LEU A 329 18.86 -9.20 8.89
CA LEU A 329 17.80 -8.20 8.93
C LEU A 329 16.41 -8.82 8.67
N ALA A 330 16.28 -9.70 7.68
CA ALA A 330 15.02 -10.36 7.37
C ALA A 330 14.51 -11.22 8.53
N VAL A 331 15.41 -11.94 9.23
CA VAL A 331 15.11 -12.71 10.45
C VAL A 331 14.64 -11.78 11.56
N HIS A 332 15.31 -10.64 11.76
CA HIS A 332 14.92 -9.64 12.76
C HIS A 332 13.51 -9.11 12.47
N ILE A 333 13.25 -8.67 11.25
CA ILE A 333 11.92 -8.18 10.79
C ILE A 333 10.86 -9.26 11.04
N ARG A 334 11.13 -10.51 10.63
CA ARG A 334 10.19 -11.62 10.81
C ARG A 334 9.88 -11.89 12.27
N ARG A 335 10.85 -11.77 13.18
CA ARG A 335 10.62 -11.91 14.63
C ARG A 335 9.68 -10.82 15.15
N VAL A 336 9.93 -9.58 14.78
CA VAL A 336 9.09 -8.43 15.17
C VAL A 336 7.68 -8.57 14.63
N THR A 337 7.52 -8.87 13.35
CA THR A 337 6.20 -8.98 12.70
C THR A 337 5.39 -10.16 13.26
N ARG A 338 6.02 -11.30 13.52
CA ARG A 338 5.35 -12.44 14.16
C ARG A 338 4.93 -12.17 15.60
N ALA A 339 5.79 -11.50 16.38
CA ALA A 339 5.43 -11.11 17.73
C ALA A 339 4.23 -10.14 17.72
N ALA A 340 4.21 -9.22 16.76
CA ALA A 340 3.10 -8.28 16.60
C ALA A 340 1.78 -8.94 16.17
N GLN A 341 1.84 -10.10 15.50
CA GLN A 341 0.66 -10.87 15.07
C GLN A 341 0.06 -11.74 16.19
N SER A 342 0.52 -11.62 17.42
CA SER A 342 -0.07 -12.34 18.53
C SER A 342 -1.41 -11.75 18.97
N PRO A 343 -2.34 -12.56 19.51
CA PRO A 343 -3.60 -12.06 20.06
C PRO A 343 -3.40 -11.00 21.14
N GLU A 344 -2.37 -11.15 21.99
CA GLU A 344 -2.05 -10.25 23.09
C GLU A 344 -1.61 -8.87 22.56
N CYS A 345 -0.80 -8.84 21.48
CA CYS A 345 -0.42 -7.60 20.83
C CYS A 345 -1.63 -6.92 20.18
N LEU A 346 -2.52 -7.68 19.55
CA LEU A 346 -3.75 -7.15 18.96
C LEU A 346 -4.66 -6.53 20.04
N GLU A 347 -4.80 -7.18 21.20
CA GLU A 347 -5.56 -6.64 22.32
C GLU A 347 -4.94 -5.36 22.85
N ALA A 348 -3.61 -5.32 23.03
CA ALA A 348 -2.89 -4.13 23.47
C ALA A 348 -3.06 -2.96 22.47
N PHE A 349 -2.97 -3.21 21.17
CA PHE A 349 -3.24 -2.20 20.15
C PHE A 349 -4.69 -1.71 20.17
N ASN A 350 -5.66 -2.60 20.39
CA ASN A 350 -7.06 -2.24 20.49
C ASN A 350 -7.34 -1.34 21.69
N LEU A 351 -6.84 -1.71 22.87
CA LEU A 351 -6.98 -0.91 24.09
C LEU A 351 -6.38 0.48 23.91
N GLN A 352 -5.19 0.54 23.36
CA GLN A 352 -4.51 1.79 23.07
C GLN A 352 -5.33 2.66 22.11
N HIS A 353 -5.85 2.09 21.03
CA HIS A 353 -6.67 2.81 20.06
C HIS A 353 -7.98 3.31 20.64
N GLN A 354 -8.61 2.55 21.53
CA GLN A 354 -9.82 3.00 22.25
C GLN A 354 -9.53 4.20 23.16
N GLN A 355 -8.39 4.20 23.83
CA GLN A 355 -7.97 5.30 24.71
C GLN A 355 -7.67 6.59 23.96
N MET A 356 -7.19 6.47 22.72
CA MET A 356 -6.79 7.63 21.93
C MET A 356 -7.96 8.47 21.37
N GLY A 357 -9.16 7.93 21.28
CA GLY A 357 -10.36 8.63 20.78
C GLY A 357 -10.42 8.79 19.24
N PRO A 358 -11.53 9.30 18.70
CA PRO A 358 -11.82 9.26 17.26
C PRO A 358 -11.03 10.25 16.39
N LEU A 359 -10.28 11.17 16.99
CA LEU A 359 -9.49 12.20 16.27
C LEU A 359 -8.02 11.90 16.17
N HIS A 360 -7.58 10.70 16.58
CA HIS A 360 -6.18 10.33 16.41
C HIS A 360 -5.84 10.15 14.93
N LEU A 361 -5.18 11.15 14.44
CA LEU A 361 -4.48 11.11 13.18
C LEU A 361 -3.18 10.33 13.41
N TRP A 362 -2.84 9.47 12.49
CA TRP A 362 -1.52 8.87 12.45
C TRP A 362 -0.49 9.98 12.56
N HIS A 363 0.52 9.72 13.33
CA HIS A 363 1.45 10.74 13.71
C HIS A 363 1.94 11.54 12.52
N THR A 364 1.92 12.86 12.67
CA THR A 364 2.51 13.80 11.72
C THR A 364 3.97 13.48 11.34
N ARG A 365 4.68 12.65 12.13
CA ARG A 365 6.02 12.17 11.80
C ARG A 365 6.08 11.29 10.55
N VAL A 366 5.03 10.52 10.22
CA VAL A 366 4.95 9.78 8.95
C VAL A 366 4.69 10.72 7.78
N VAL A 367 4.11 11.88 8.06
CA VAL A 367 3.67 12.88 7.06
C VAL A 367 4.69 14.00 6.87
N ARG A 368 5.69 14.14 7.75
CA ARG A 368 6.71 15.20 7.60
C ARG A 368 7.69 14.83 6.49
N PRO A 369 7.83 15.67 5.45
CA PRO A 369 8.81 15.46 4.37
C PRO A 369 10.25 15.31 4.88
N SER A 370 10.55 15.92 6.03
CA SER A 370 11.85 15.88 6.68
C SER A 370 12.16 14.55 7.40
N HIS A 371 11.17 13.64 7.53
CA HIS A 371 11.39 12.36 8.19
C HIS A 371 11.57 11.24 7.16
N PRO A 372 12.76 10.64 7.09
CA PRO A 372 13.07 9.57 6.15
C PRO A 372 12.41 8.22 6.48
N ARG A 373 11.58 8.15 7.53
CA ARG A 373 10.90 6.92 7.92
C ARG A 373 9.92 6.47 6.87
N SER A 374 9.94 5.18 6.57
CA SER A 374 9.00 4.56 5.64
C SER A 374 7.95 3.75 6.38
N LEU A 375 6.70 3.86 5.94
CA LEU A 375 5.60 2.98 6.30
C LEU A 375 5.35 2.03 5.13
N VAL A 376 5.59 0.75 5.35
CA VAL A 376 5.53 -0.28 4.31
C VAL A 376 4.25 -1.07 4.44
N SER A 377 3.54 -1.21 3.34
CA SER A 377 2.45 -2.18 3.16
C SER A 377 2.87 -3.24 2.15
N SER A 378 2.49 -4.48 2.35
CA SER A 378 2.74 -5.54 1.37
C SER A 378 1.42 -6.08 0.84
N ILE A 379 1.29 -6.02 -0.48
CA ILE A 379 0.23 -6.68 -1.24
C ILE A 379 0.81 -7.76 -2.17
N ALA A 380 2.06 -8.17 -1.93
CA ALA A 380 2.77 -9.14 -2.77
C ALA A 380 2.10 -10.52 -2.86
N GLN A 381 1.23 -10.85 -1.89
CA GLN A 381 0.40 -12.06 -1.94
C GLN A 381 -0.85 -11.90 -2.84
N ILE A 382 -1.08 -10.70 -3.34
CA ILE A 382 -2.19 -10.38 -4.25
C ILE A 382 -1.56 -10.12 -5.61
N ASN A 383 -1.71 -11.08 -6.55
CA ASN A 383 -1.17 -10.86 -7.88
C ASN A 383 -2.19 -10.09 -8.75
N LEU A 384 -2.01 -8.79 -8.85
CA LEU A 384 -2.86 -7.92 -9.67
C LEU A 384 -2.77 -8.23 -11.18
N TYR A 385 -1.69 -8.86 -11.61
CA TYR A 385 -1.49 -9.27 -13.00
C TYR A 385 -2.29 -10.52 -13.37
N ASP A 386 -2.86 -11.24 -12.39
CA ASP A 386 -3.78 -12.36 -12.64
C ASP A 386 -5.21 -11.90 -12.89
N LEU A 387 -5.49 -10.61 -12.80
CA LEU A 387 -6.80 -10.05 -13.15
C LEU A 387 -7.03 -10.18 -14.64
N GLU A 388 -8.02 -10.94 -15.01
CA GLU A 388 -8.39 -11.20 -16.41
C GLU A 388 -9.70 -10.49 -16.73
N PHE A 389 -9.64 -9.37 -17.46
CA PHE A 389 -10.82 -8.58 -17.83
C PHE A 389 -11.60 -9.21 -19.01
N LYS A 390 -10.93 -9.95 -19.86
CA LYS A 390 -11.51 -10.85 -20.85
C LYS A 390 -10.51 -11.98 -21.10
N PRO A 391 -10.93 -13.12 -21.70
CA PRO A 391 -10.04 -14.26 -21.95
C PRO A 391 -8.72 -13.84 -22.61
N GLY A 392 -7.61 -14.09 -21.91
CA GLY A 392 -6.26 -13.77 -22.39
C GLY A 392 -5.80 -12.31 -22.20
N VAL A 393 -6.67 -11.40 -21.74
CA VAL A 393 -6.30 -9.98 -21.53
C VAL A 393 -6.02 -9.69 -20.08
N ARG A 394 -4.75 -9.61 -19.78
CA ARG A 394 -4.20 -9.28 -18.46
C ARG A 394 -3.52 -7.91 -18.48
N PRO A 395 -3.34 -7.27 -17.31
CA PRO A 395 -2.61 -6.02 -17.25
C PRO A 395 -1.17 -6.15 -17.75
N LEU A 396 -0.78 -5.27 -18.65
CA LEU A 396 0.63 -5.03 -19.01
C LEU A 396 1.38 -4.37 -17.87
N PHE A 397 0.67 -3.52 -17.14
CA PHE A 397 1.13 -2.85 -15.94
C PHE A 397 0.01 -2.78 -14.92
N SER A 398 0.34 -3.02 -13.66
CA SER A 398 -0.56 -2.76 -12.54
C SER A 398 0.20 -2.24 -11.33
N ASP A 399 -0.44 -1.33 -10.63
CA ASP A 399 0.12 -0.72 -9.44
C ASP A 399 -0.99 -0.39 -8.43
N VAL A 400 -0.70 -0.60 -7.15
CA VAL A 400 -1.54 -0.09 -6.05
C VAL A 400 -0.69 0.79 -5.15
N ARG A 401 -1.12 2.02 -5.00
CA ARG A 401 -0.45 2.99 -4.13
C ARG A 401 -1.46 3.78 -3.29
N MET A 402 -0.96 4.33 -2.22
CA MET A 402 -1.73 5.23 -1.35
C MET A 402 -1.32 6.67 -1.59
N GLU A 403 -2.30 7.54 -1.68
CA GLU A 403 -2.14 8.98 -1.76
C GLU A 403 -2.99 9.67 -0.68
N SER A 404 -2.70 10.93 -0.38
CA SER A 404 -3.62 11.75 0.40
C SER A 404 -4.85 12.09 -0.42
N ILE A 405 -6.00 12.23 0.25
CA ILE A 405 -7.23 12.70 -0.41
C ILE A 405 -7.02 14.08 -1.05
N ASP A 406 -7.84 14.40 -2.05
CA ASP A 406 -7.75 15.67 -2.79
C ASP A 406 -7.76 16.90 -1.89
N LEU A 407 -8.56 16.88 -0.80
CA LEU A 407 -8.55 17.97 0.18
C LEU A 407 -7.16 18.19 0.78
N ALA A 408 -6.48 17.14 1.18
CA ALA A 408 -5.15 17.23 1.75
C ALA A 408 -4.13 17.70 0.70
N GLN A 409 -4.25 17.24 -0.55
CA GLN A 409 -3.40 17.70 -1.66
C GLN A 409 -3.64 19.18 -1.98
N CYS A 410 -4.90 19.65 -2.01
CA CYS A 410 -5.24 21.06 -2.25
C CYS A 410 -4.63 22.02 -1.20
N ILE A 411 -4.45 21.54 0.03
CA ILE A 411 -3.80 22.33 1.09
C ILE A 411 -2.30 22.02 1.22
N GLY A 412 -1.72 21.34 0.23
CA GLY A 412 -0.28 21.07 0.14
C GLY A 412 0.22 19.93 1.02
N ILE A 413 -0.67 19.05 1.51
CA ILE A 413 -0.26 17.85 2.26
C ILE A 413 -0.06 16.71 1.27
N HIS A 414 1.18 16.35 1.07
CA HIS A 414 1.56 15.17 0.33
C HIS A 414 2.03 14.08 1.31
N LEU A 415 1.60 12.85 1.06
CA LEU A 415 2.08 11.71 1.84
C LEU A 415 3.41 11.24 1.28
N HIS A 416 4.43 11.33 2.12
CA HIS A 416 5.75 10.79 1.83
C HIS A 416 6.06 9.62 2.75
N GLY A 417 6.96 8.74 2.32
CA GLY A 417 7.35 7.58 3.11
C GLY A 417 6.38 6.41 3.07
N LEU A 418 5.31 6.46 2.26
CA LEU A 418 4.45 5.31 2.03
C LEU A 418 5.01 4.45 0.90
N VAL A 419 5.20 3.17 1.18
CA VAL A 419 5.75 2.18 0.24
C VAL A 419 4.86 0.96 0.19
N THR A 420 4.57 0.49 -1.00
CA THR A 420 3.87 -0.78 -1.23
C THR A 420 4.83 -1.78 -1.86
N ILE A 421 4.89 -2.99 -1.30
CA ILE A 421 5.57 -4.14 -1.91
C ILE A 421 4.53 -4.86 -2.76
N ASN A 422 4.71 -4.84 -4.07
CA ASN A 422 3.86 -5.48 -5.08
C ASN A 422 4.53 -6.74 -5.63
N GLY A 423 3.74 -7.69 -6.15
CA GLY A 423 4.26 -8.74 -7.03
C GLY A 423 4.67 -8.19 -8.39
N ASP A 424 5.34 -9.00 -9.20
CA ASP A 424 5.60 -8.70 -10.59
C ASP A 424 4.77 -9.62 -11.52
N PRO A 425 4.59 -9.27 -12.83
CA PRO A 425 3.75 -10.05 -13.74
C PRO A 425 4.23 -11.48 -13.96
N ASN A 426 5.53 -11.71 -13.82
CA ASN A 426 6.12 -13.03 -14.05
C ASN A 426 6.28 -13.83 -12.74
N ALA A 427 5.84 -13.29 -11.61
CA ALA A 427 6.03 -13.85 -10.26
C ALA A 427 7.52 -14.16 -9.92
N THR A 428 8.45 -13.52 -10.65
CA THR A 428 9.88 -13.77 -10.52
C THR A 428 10.59 -12.80 -9.60
N GLY A 429 9.99 -11.63 -9.35
CA GLY A 429 10.54 -10.58 -8.51
C GLY A 429 9.47 -9.87 -7.69
N HIS A 430 9.81 -8.68 -7.20
CA HIS A 430 8.89 -7.80 -6.48
C HIS A 430 9.18 -6.34 -6.84
N CYS A 431 8.14 -5.52 -6.77
CA CYS A 431 8.24 -4.09 -6.99
C CYS A 431 8.04 -3.32 -5.67
N LEU A 432 8.88 -2.34 -5.44
CA LEU A 432 8.68 -1.30 -4.44
C LEU A 432 8.05 -0.10 -5.12
N THR A 433 6.85 0.28 -4.71
CA THR A 433 6.14 1.45 -5.23
C THR A 433 5.85 2.43 -4.11
N GLY A 434 6.10 3.71 -4.31
CA GLY A 434 5.77 4.71 -3.29
C GLY A 434 6.44 6.04 -3.52
N SER A 435 6.27 6.93 -2.53
CA SER A 435 6.89 8.24 -2.50
C SER A 435 7.94 8.28 -1.39
N LEU A 436 9.20 8.17 -1.76
CA LEU A 436 10.34 8.14 -0.85
C LEU A 436 11.30 9.30 -1.11
N HIS A 437 12.14 9.59 -0.11
CA HIS A 437 13.22 10.54 -0.29
C HIS A 437 14.18 10.09 -1.40
N PRO A 438 14.65 10.99 -2.29
CA PRO A 438 15.53 10.62 -3.41
C PRO A 438 16.81 9.88 -3.02
N ALA A 439 17.37 10.20 -1.84
CA ALA A 439 18.54 9.49 -1.31
C ALA A 439 18.23 8.00 -1.06
N LEU A 440 17.03 7.69 -0.56
CA LEU A 440 16.61 6.32 -0.28
C LEU A 440 16.43 5.52 -1.59
N TRP A 441 15.85 6.13 -2.62
CA TRP A 441 15.76 5.50 -3.94
C TRP A 441 17.14 5.17 -4.51
N ARG A 442 18.10 6.09 -4.41
CA ARG A 442 19.49 5.85 -4.88
C ARG A 442 20.17 4.69 -4.14
N GLU A 443 19.97 4.60 -2.81
CA GLU A 443 20.51 3.49 -2.03
C GLU A 443 19.86 2.15 -2.36
N LEU A 444 18.55 2.13 -2.62
CA LEU A 444 17.86 0.92 -3.07
C LEU A 444 18.35 0.44 -4.44
N GLU A 445 18.50 1.37 -5.40
CA GLU A 445 19.04 1.07 -6.73
C GLU A 445 20.47 0.54 -6.61
N TRP A 446 21.31 1.18 -5.81
CA TRP A 446 22.68 0.74 -5.59
C TRP A 446 22.76 -0.65 -4.92
N ILE A 447 21.94 -0.94 -3.94
CA ILE A 447 21.86 -2.26 -3.29
C ILE A 447 21.45 -3.32 -4.32
N ARG A 448 20.38 -3.08 -5.07
CA ARG A 448 19.92 -3.97 -6.14
C ARG A 448 21.04 -4.27 -7.13
N ASP A 449 21.70 -3.25 -7.64
CA ASP A 449 22.72 -3.37 -8.66
C ASP A 449 23.99 -4.07 -8.12
N THR A 450 24.30 -3.87 -6.83
CA THR A 450 25.39 -4.60 -6.16
C THR A 450 25.12 -6.10 -6.14
N PHE A 451 23.89 -6.53 -5.86
CA PHE A 451 23.52 -7.95 -5.88
C PHE A 451 23.49 -8.51 -7.29
N LEU A 452 22.99 -7.76 -8.27
CA LEU A 452 22.99 -8.17 -9.69
C LEU A 452 24.41 -8.36 -10.24
N TYR A 453 25.31 -7.43 -9.92
CA TYR A 453 26.71 -7.54 -10.35
C TYR A 453 27.38 -8.80 -9.80
N ARG A 454 27.16 -9.10 -8.53
CA ARG A 454 27.70 -10.32 -7.88
C ARG A 454 27.11 -11.61 -8.47
N SER A 455 25.79 -11.60 -8.77
CA SER A 455 25.13 -12.73 -9.42
C SER A 455 25.64 -12.96 -10.85
N GLY A 456 25.83 -11.89 -11.63
CA GLY A 456 26.35 -11.95 -13.02
C GLY A 456 27.78 -12.47 -13.10
N ASN A 457 28.64 -12.14 -12.14
CA ASN A 457 30.00 -12.67 -12.07
C ASN A 457 30.04 -14.15 -11.65
N ALA A 458 29.09 -14.60 -10.81
CA ALA A 458 28.94 -16.01 -10.48
C ALA A 458 28.49 -16.85 -11.68
N PHE A 459 27.76 -16.26 -12.62
CA PHE A 459 27.36 -16.92 -13.88
C PHE A 459 28.51 -17.03 -14.88
N LYS A 460 29.35 -15.99 -14.98
CA LYS A 460 30.52 -15.99 -15.88
C LYS A 460 31.64 -16.92 -15.42
N SER A 461 31.73 -17.24 -14.15
CA SER A 461 32.74 -18.18 -13.62
C SER A 461 32.37 -19.66 -13.77
N LYS A 462 31.14 -19.97 -14.29
CA LYS A 462 30.65 -21.34 -14.52
C LYS A 462 30.57 -21.70 -16.02
N ILE A 463 30.97 -20.77 -16.91
CA ILE A 463 31.19 -20.99 -18.33
C ILE A 463 32.70 -21.02 -18.60
#